data_c00821878d782f4b8a11bcfa7b121652
#
_entry.id   c00821878d782f4b8a11bcfa7b121652
#
_cell.length_a   1.000
_cell.length_b   1.000
_cell.length_c   1.000
_cell.angle_alpha   90.00
_cell.angle_beta   90.00
_cell.angle_gamma   90.00
#
_symmetry.space_group_name_H-M   'P 1'
#
loop_
_entity.id
_entity.type
_entity.pdbx_description
1 polymer ?
#
loop_
_entity_poly.entity_id
_entity_poly.type
_entity_poly.pdbx_seq_one_letter_code
_entity_poly.pdbx_strand_id
1 'polypeptide(L)'
;KEGYKLMANSRKDSKGRVLRPGESERKDGYYIYQYKDVNNIRRVIYNRDLVKLRKQEDSLTRDLLNGIDIYTGETTTLNEAFDRYIAGKSNLKQSTRTNYKYMYDNYVRPTFGNRRLADIKYSDVKTFYQYLIDKKKFKPNSMEIINTILHPVFTMAHRDGIIRINPSDGIMSEIKKSNIWEKPKRHALTYEQQKAFMKYTTESPIYNHWLPLFVTLLGTGCRIGEVIGLRWEDVDFEERIISINHNLIYRIQDSGKCEFHITTPKTKSGIRTIPMFDEVYEALQQEEEQQKETGFNEDVIDGYSGFIFTNREHRVHNPMTINRAIRRIYEAYNAEEKEQAKKEKRKPILIPHFSCHHMRHTFCTRFCENETNIKVIQDIMGHADVTTTMDIYAEATEVKKRQSFKNLQGKVLIS
;
A
#
# COMPACT_ATOMS: atom_id res chain seq x y z
N LYS A 1 -18.87 53.96 -49.14
CA LYS A 1 -17.49 54.38 -49.40
C LYS A 1 -16.59 53.47 -48.62
N GLU A 2 -16.19 52.39 -49.22
CA GLU A 2 -14.90 51.97 -49.69
C GLU A 2 -13.82 52.09 -48.61
N GLY A 3 -13.66 51.00 -47.88
CA GLY A 3 -12.50 50.69 -47.05
C GLY A 3 -11.47 49.95 -47.91
N TYR A 4 -10.43 50.60 -48.29
CA TYR A 4 -9.25 49.98 -48.89
C TYR A 4 -8.61 49.02 -47.87
N LYS A 5 -8.78 47.71 -48.10
CA LYS A 5 -7.94 46.69 -47.49
C LYS A 5 -6.56 46.82 -48.07
N LEU A 6 -5.63 47.42 -47.32
CA LEU A 6 -4.16 47.32 -47.60
C LEU A 6 -3.85 45.82 -47.73
N MET A 7 -3.61 45.34 -48.94
CA MET A 7 -2.95 44.04 -49.19
C MET A 7 -1.56 44.10 -48.58
N ALA A 8 -1.41 43.53 -47.40
CA ALA A 8 -0.10 43.29 -46.83
C ALA A 8 0.68 42.44 -47.84
N ASN A 9 1.84 42.94 -48.29
CA ASN A 9 2.76 42.22 -49.18
C ASN A 9 3.02 40.80 -48.58
N SER A 10 2.45 39.79 -49.19
CA SER A 10 2.59 38.41 -48.73
C SER A 10 4.06 37.98 -48.88
N ARG A 11 4.72 37.74 -47.76
CA ARG A 11 6.10 37.22 -47.74
C ARG A 11 6.17 35.89 -48.48
N LYS A 12 7.12 35.76 -49.40
CA LYS A 12 7.36 34.55 -50.17
C LYS A 12 8.71 33.92 -49.78
N ASP A 13 8.79 32.61 -49.86
CA ASP A 13 10.04 31.89 -49.70
C ASP A 13 10.90 31.95 -51.01
N SER A 14 12.10 31.37 -50.96
CA SER A 14 13.02 31.28 -52.10
C SER A 14 12.43 30.53 -53.31
N LYS A 15 11.35 29.73 -53.11
CA LYS A 15 10.63 28.98 -54.15
C LYS A 15 9.32 29.67 -54.59
N GLY A 16 9.10 30.92 -54.19
CA GLY A 16 7.92 31.72 -54.56
C GLY A 16 6.64 31.36 -53.79
N ARG A 17 6.68 30.50 -52.78
CA ARG A 17 5.50 30.09 -51.98
C ARG A 17 5.21 31.14 -50.91
N VAL A 18 3.92 31.47 -50.73
CA VAL A 18 3.48 32.45 -49.73
C VAL A 18 3.67 31.86 -48.34
N LEU A 19 4.34 32.58 -47.45
CA LEU A 19 4.55 32.26 -46.04
C LEU A 19 3.39 32.78 -45.20
N ARG A 20 2.93 31.97 -44.23
CA ARG A 20 1.89 32.30 -43.26
C ARG A 20 2.45 33.29 -42.20
N PRO A 21 1.56 33.96 -41.42
CA PRO A 21 2.01 34.73 -40.27
C PRO A 21 2.80 33.83 -39.28
N GLY A 22 3.96 34.30 -38.85
CA GLY A 22 4.87 33.53 -37.98
C GLY A 22 5.87 32.65 -38.74
N GLU A 23 5.65 32.33 -40.03
CA GLU A 23 6.58 31.57 -40.83
C GLU A 23 7.71 32.48 -41.38
N SER A 24 8.91 31.97 -41.49
CA SER A 24 10.02 32.57 -42.24
C SER A 24 11.01 31.50 -42.71
N GLU A 25 11.77 31.83 -43.76
CA GLU A 25 12.86 31.00 -44.29
C GLU A 25 14.19 31.57 -43.84
N ARG A 26 15.07 30.73 -43.31
CA ARG A 26 16.44 31.09 -42.92
C ARG A 26 17.41 30.91 -44.07
N LYS A 27 18.54 31.58 -44.02
CA LYS A 27 19.61 31.50 -45.04
C LYS A 27 20.21 30.10 -45.19
N ASP A 28 20.09 29.27 -44.14
CA ASP A 28 20.55 27.87 -44.11
C ASP A 28 19.52 26.85 -44.66
N GLY A 29 18.43 27.36 -45.27
CA GLY A 29 17.38 26.53 -45.87
C GLY A 29 16.38 25.94 -44.94
N TYR A 30 16.39 26.32 -43.66
CA TYR A 30 15.36 25.93 -42.73
C TYR A 30 14.17 26.90 -42.74
N TYR A 31 12.97 26.39 -42.71
CA TYR A 31 11.75 27.11 -42.40
C TYR A 31 11.57 27.13 -40.90
N ILE A 32 11.14 28.26 -40.37
CA ILE A 32 10.83 28.44 -38.96
C ILE A 32 9.40 28.97 -38.82
N TYR A 33 8.73 28.52 -37.77
CA TYR A 33 7.46 29.07 -37.32
C TYR A 33 7.60 29.55 -35.89
N GLN A 34 7.29 30.83 -35.66
CA GLN A 34 7.33 31.48 -34.35
C GLN A 34 5.91 31.56 -33.81
N TYR A 35 5.73 31.13 -32.59
CA TYR A 35 4.44 31.20 -31.88
C TYR A 35 4.64 31.60 -30.43
N LYS A 36 3.57 31.91 -29.72
CA LYS A 36 3.56 32.07 -28.27
C LYS A 36 2.94 30.85 -27.66
N ASP A 37 3.57 30.29 -26.63
CA ASP A 37 3.01 29.20 -25.83
C ASP A 37 1.89 29.71 -24.89
N VAL A 38 1.28 28.81 -24.12
CA VAL A 38 0.20 29.13 -23.15
C VAL A 38 0.64 30.14 -22.08
N ASN A 39 1.93 30.27 -21.83
CA ASN A 39 2.51 31.21 -20.87
C ASN A 39 2.96 32.53 -21.53
N ASN A 40 2.56 32.80 -22.79
CA ASN A 40 2.94 33.97 -23.58
C ASN A 40 4.46 34.04 -23.93
N ILE A 41 5.21 32.94 -23.77
CA ILE A 41 6.61 32.88 -24.10
C ILE A 41 6.75 32.55 -25.58
N ARG A 42 7.66 33.31 -26.27
CA ARG A 42 7.95 33.05 -27.68
C ARG A 42 8.70 31.75 -27.85
N ARG A 43 8.20 30.90 -28.73
CA ARG A 43 8.77 29.59 -29.10
C ARG A 43 8.96 29.52 -30.61
N VAL A 44 9.80 28.63 -31.05
CA VAL A 44 10.13 28.43 -32.46
C VAL A 44 10.24 26.97 -32.79
N ILE A 45 9.60 26.53 -33.88
CA ILE A 45 9.82 25.20 -34.46
C ILE A 45 10.54 25.35 -35.80
N TYR A 46 11.31 24.32 -36.14
CA TYR A 46 12.16 24.29 -37.33
C TYR A 46 11.88 23.09 -38.19
N ASN A 47 11.83 23.26 -39.52
CA ASN A 47 11.80 22.14 -40.45
C ASN A 47 12.45 22.55 -41.77
N ARG A 48 13.12 21.63 -42.48
CA ARG A 48 13.64 21.84 -43.81
C ARG A 48 12.57 21.84 -44.90
N ASP A 49 11.42 21.27 -44.60
CA ASP A 49 10.27 21.14 -45.50
C ASP A 49 9.12 22.00 -44.99
N LEU A 50 8.67 22.99 -45.80
CA LEU A 50 7.57 23.87 -45.46
C LEU A 50 6.22 23.12 -45.24
N VAL A 51 5.98 22.05 -46.01
CA VAL A 51 4.76 21.28 -45.87
C VAL A 51 4.74 20.54 -44.52
N LYS A 52 5.88 20.00 -44.12
CA LYS A 52 6.03 19.33 -42.80
C LYS A 52 5.92 20.35 -41.65
N LEU A 53 6.55 21.57 -41.82
CA LEU A 53 6.41 22.65 -40.87
C LEU A 53 4.95 23.03 -40.67
N ARG A 54 4.16 23.18 -41.73
CA ARG A 54 2.74 23.55 -41.68
C ARG A 54 1.91 22.49 -41.01
N LYS A 55 2.20 21.19 -41.21
CA LYS A 55 1.52 20.13 -40.46
C LYS A 55 1.79 20.23 -38.96
N GLN A 56 3.02 20.57 -38.57
CA GLN A 56 3.38 20.81 -37.17
C GLN A 56 2.69 22.06 -36.64
N GLU A 57 2.66 23.18 -37.40
CA GLU A 57 1.96 24.42 -37.08
C GLU A 57 0.46 24.16 -36.85
N ASP A 58 -0.23 23.46 -37.77
CA ASP A 58 -1.65 23.16 -37.69
C ASP A 58 -1.98 22.27 -36.47
N SER A 59 -1.10 21.33 -36.12
CA SER A 59 -1.23 20.52 -34.89
C SER A 59 -1.04 21.38 -33.65
N LEU A 60 -0.01 22.19 -33.62
CA LEU A 60 0.38 23.06 -32.52
C LEU A 60 -0.70 24.12 -32.23
N THR A 61 -1.25 24.72 -33.29
CA THR A 61 -2.37 25.69 -33.17
C THR A 61 -3.59 25.06 -32.56
N ARG A 62 -3.96 23.83 -32.97
CA ARG A 62 -5.07 23.09 -32.37
C ARG A 62 -4.81 22.80 -30.89
N ASP A 63 -3.60 22.41 -30.53
CA ASP A 63 -3.24 22.11 -29.16
C ASP A 63 -3.29 23.35 -28.26
N LEU A 64 -2.76 24.48 -28.75
CA LEU A 64 -2.83 25.78 -28.07
C LEU A 64 -4.28 26.25 -27.87
N LEU A 65 -5.14 26.08 -28.89
CA LEU A 65 -6.57 26.39 -28.77
C LEU A 65 -7.28 25.50 -27.74
N ASN A 66 -6.79 24.29 -27.53
CA ASN A 66 -7.28 23.39 -26.51
C ASN A 66 -6.58 23.56 -25.15
N GLY A 67 -5.73 24.59 -25.00
CA GLY A 67 -5.01 24.90 -23.75
C GLY A 67 -3.89 23.91 -23.41
N ILE A 68 -3.35 23.18 -24.42
CA ILE A 68 -2.30 22.17 -24.20
C ILE A 68 -0.93 22.83 -24.32
N ASP A 69 -0.12 22.71 -23.27
CA ASP A 69 1.28 23.16 -23.23
C ASP A 69 2.23 22.07 -23.75
N ILE A 70 2.33 21.98 -25.08
CA ILE A 70 3.18 20.99 -25.75
C ILE A 70 4.63 21.14 -25.33
N TYR A 71 5.13 22.36 -25.21
CA TYR A 71 6.54 22.62 -24.87
C TYR A 71 6.88 22.03 -23.50
N THR A 72 6.04 22.24 -22.50
CA THR A 72 6.24 21.65 -21.17
C THR A 72 6.15 20.13 -21.25
N GLY A 73 5.24 19.56 -22.03
CA GLY A 73 5.14 18.11 -22.22
C GLY A 73 6.36 17.48 -22.89
N GLU A 74 6.95 18.16 -23.88
CA GLU A 74 8.17 17.73 -24.59
C GLU A 74 9.45 17.89 -23.79
N THR A 75 9.48 18.76 -22.79
CA THR A 75 10.66 19.03 -21.95
C THR A 75 10.61 18.37 -20.59
N THR A 76 9.41 18.16 -20.03
CA THR A 76 9.23 17.59 -18.68
C THR A 76 9.24 16.08 -18.72
N THR A 77 10.08 15.46 -17.90
CA THR A 77 10.13 14.02 -17.70
C THR A 77 9.08 13.56 -16.68
N LEU A 78 8.76 12.27 -16.70
CA LEU A 78 7.88 11.67 -15.67
C LEU A 78 8.50 11.80 -14.27
N ASN A 79 9.84 11.77 -14.14
CA ASN A 79 10.55 11.99 -12.88
C ASN A 79 10.25 13.39 -12.31
N GLU A 80 10.39 14.42 -13.12
CA GLU A 80 10.11 15.80 -12.70
C GLU A 80 8.62 16.00 -12.35
N ALA A 81 7.72 15.37 -13.10
CA ALA A 81 6.29 15.41 -12.80
C ALA A 81 5.96 14.72 -11.47
N PHE A 82 6.59 13.56 -11.20
CA PHE A 82 6.43 12.88 -9.92
C PHE A 82 6.96 13.71 -8.75
N ASP A 83 8.15 14.30 -8.89
CA ASP A 83 8.76 15.12 -7.84
C ASP A 83 7.87 16.33 -7.52
N ARG A 84 7.30 16.99 -8.55
CA ARG A 84 6.32 18.06 -8.38
C ARG A 84 5.05 17.57 -7.68
N TYR A 85 4.51 16.44 -8.12
CA TYR A 85 3.30 15.84 -7.53
C TYR A 85 3.49 15.52 -6.05
N ILE A 86 4.60 14.87 -5.67
CA ILE A 86 4.84 14.47 -4.28
C ILE A 86 5.15 15.65 -3.38
N ALA A 87 5.79 16.71 -3.92
CA ALA A 87 6.03 17.97 -3.20
C ALA A 87 4.71 18.69 -2.86
N GLY A 88 3.76 18.70 -3.79
CA GLY A 88 2.43 19.30 -3.60
C GLY A 88 1.48 18.53 -2.66
N LYS A 89 1.83 17.30 -2.25
CA LYS A 89 1.02 16.46 -1.37
C LYS A 89 1.36 16.68 0.12
N SER A 90 0.98 17.84 0.67
CA SER A 90 1.20 18.16 2.09
C SER A 90 0.50 17.21 3.07
N ASN A 91 -0.66 16.67 2.71
CA ASN A 91 -1.52 15.86 3.57
C ASN A 91 -1.16 14.36 3.61
N LEU A 92 -0.12 13.92 2.90
CA LEU A 92 0.31 12.52 2.97
C LEU A 92 1.01 12.24 4.30
N LYS A 93 0.56 11.20 5.00
CA LYS A 93 1.29 10.69 6.16
C LYS A 93 2.72 10.31 5.73
N GLN A 94 3.71 10.60 6.57
CA GLN A 94 5.13 10.34 6.29
C GLN A 94 5.36 8.89 5.81
N SER A 95 4.74 7.92 6.47
CA SER A 95 4.84 6.51 6.07
C SER A 95 4.34 6.20 4.65
N THR A 96 3.32 6.90 4.18
CA THR A 96 2.81 6.75 2.80
C THR A 96 3.74 7.43 1.81
N ARG A 97 4.24 8.63 2.15
CA ARG A 97 5.22 9.37 1.35
C ARG A 97 6.50 8.56 1.15
N THR A 98 7.06 7.99 2.23
CA THR A 98 8.26 7.14 2.19
C THR A 98 8.04 5.91 1.32
N ASN A 99 6.89 5.24 1.45
CA ASN A 99 6.56 4.07 0.63
C ASN A 99 6.40 4.44 -0.85
N TYR A 100 5.75 5.57 -1.17
CA TYR A 100 5.59 6.03 -2.56
C TYR A 100 6.94 6.38 -3.19
N LYS A 101 7.80 7.12 -2.46
CA LYS A 101 9.16 7.40 -2.91
C LYS A 101 9.95 6.12 -3.13
N TYR A 102 9.95 5.19 -2.16
CA TYR A 102 10.63 3.90 -2.29
C TYR A 102 10.19 3.13 -3.54
N MET A 103 8.88 2.99 -3.76
CA MET A 103 8.36 2.27 -4.92
C MET A 103 8.69 2.98 -6.24
N TYR A 104 8.60 4.30 -6.27
CA TYR A 104 8.92 5.07 -7.45
C TYR A 104 10.42 5.03 -7.77
N ASP A 105 11.27 5.32 -6.80
CA ASP A 105 12.72 5.44 -6.96
C ASP A 105 13.37 4.10 -7.37
N ASN A 106 12.87 2.98 -6.83
CA ASN A 106 13.45 1.67 -7.17
C ASN A 106 12.92 1.06 -8.47
N TYR A 107 11.69 1.37 -8.87
CA TYR A 107 11.03 0.64 -9.97
C TYR A 107 10.64 1.50 -11.17
N VAL A 108 10.44 2.80 -10.99
CA VAL A 108 10.00 3.71 -12.05
C VAL A 108 11.13 4.64 -12.48
N ARG A 109 11.75 5.33 -11.52
CA ARG A 109 12.76 6.37 -11.75
C ARG A 109 13.91 5.94 -12.66
N PRO A 110 14.54 4.75 -12.49
CA PRO A 110 15.73 4.39 -13.25
C PRO A 110 15.49 4.19 -14.75
N THR A 111 14.27 3.85 -15.14
CA THR A 111 13.93 3.44 -16.52
C THR A 111 12.80 4.28 -17.10
N PHE A 112 11.58 3.97 -16.71
CA PHE A 112 10.37 4.59 -17.25
C PHE A 112 10.24 6.08 -16.92
N GLY A 113 10.75 6.47 -15.75
CA GLY A 113 10.70 7.84 -15.25
C GLY A 113 11.49 8.86 -16.07
N ASN A 114 12.46 8.43 -16.86
CA ASN A 114 13.27 9.31 -17.73
C ASN A 114 12.58 9.70 -19.04
N ARG A 115 11.42 9.10 -19.33
CA ARG A 115 10.66 9.44 -20.54
C ARG A 115 9.98 10.80 -20.41
N ARG A 116 9.90 11.54 -21.50
CA ARG A 116 9.14 12.79 -21.58
C ARG A 116 7.64 12.49 -21.52
N LEU A 117 6.89 13.33 -20.83
CA LEU A 117 5.44 13.12 -20.66
C LEU A 117 4.69 13.04 -22.00
N ALA A 118 5.07 13.90 -22.97
CA ALA A 118 4.46 13.91 -24.31
C ALA A 118 4.67 12.60 -25.10
N ASP A 119 5.76 11.88 -24.83
CA ASP A 119 6.11 10.65 -25.56
C ASP A 119 5.45 9.39 -24.94
N ILE A 120 4.89 9.50 -23.73
CA ILE A 120 4.31 8.36 -23.05
C ILE A 120 2.89 8.09 -23.55
N LYS A 121 2.71 6.92 -24.16
CA LYS A 121 1.41 6.44 -24.66
C LYS A 121 0.84 5.35 -23.75
N TYR A 122 -0.43 5.08 -23.92
CA TYR A 122 -1.13 3.96 -23.27
C TYR A 122 -0.37 2.63 -23.38
N SER A 123 0.11 2.30 -24.60
CA SER A 123 0.88 1.08 -24.85
C SER A 123 2.18 1.01 -24.06
N ASP A 124 2.84 2.17 -23.85
CA ASP A 124 4.09 2.23 -23.08
C ASP A 124 3.85 1.92 -21.61
N VAL A 125 2.80 2.52 -21.01
CA VAL A 125 2.41 2.26 -19.62
C VAL A 125 1.99 0.80 -19.45
N LYS A 126 1.19 0.27 -20.38
CA LYS A 126 0.77 -1.13 -20.36
C LYS A 126 1.95 -2.10 -20.44
N THR A 127 2.89 -1.84 -21.35
CA THR A 127 4.13 -2.64 -21.49
C THR A 127 4.99 -2.55 -20.23
N PHE A 128 5.10 -1.36 -19.63
CA PHE A 128 5.84 -1.17 -18.39
C PHE A 128 5.19 -1.94 -17.23
N TYR A 129 3.88 -1.91 -17.09
CA TYR A 129 3.18 -2.69 -16.06
C TYR A 129 3.37 -4.19 -16.27
N GLN A 130 3.30 -4.67 -17.53
CA GLN A 130 3.57 -6.07 -17.85
C GLN A 130 5.01 -6.46 -17.49
N TYR A 131 5.99 -5.59 -17.78
CA TYR A 131 7.38 -5.80 -17.36
C TYR A 131 7.52 -5.94 -15.84
N LEU A 132 6.82 -5.12 -15.04
CA LEU A 132 6.85 -5.24 -13.58
C LEU A 132 6.27 -6.57 -13.09
N ILE A 133 5.21 -7.05 -13.73
CA ILE A 133 4.60 -8.34 -13.40
C ILE A 133 5.53 -9.50 -13.81
N ASP A 134 6.00 -9.53 -15.04
CA ASP A 134 6.70 -10.68 -15.61
C ASP A 134 8.15 -10.78 -15.14
N LYS A 135 8.87 -9.65 -15.16
CA LYS A 135 10.31 -9.61 -14.85
C LYS A 135 10.60 -9.30 -13.39
N LYS A 136 9.86 -8.38 -12.79
CA LYS A 136 10.03 -8.01 -11.37
C LYS A 136 9.14 -8.83 -10.43
N LYS A 137 8.29 -9.71 -10.98
CA LYS A 137 7.39 -10.60 -10.22
C LYS A 137 6.49 -9.86 -9.23
N PHE A 138 6.00 -8.69 -9.65
CA PHE A 138 5.11 -7.89 -8.82
C PHE A 138 3.80 -8.63 -8.56
N LYS A 139 3.43 -8.65 -7.28
CA LYS A 139 2.12 -9.13 -6.84
C LYS A 139 1.05 -8.06 -7.04
N PRO A 140 -0.25 -8.43 -7.08
CA PRO A 140 -1.35 -7.50 -7.24
C PRO A 140 -1.25 -6.24 -6.40
N ASN A 141 -1.01 -6.36 -5.11
CA ASN A 141 -0.93 -5.21 -4.20
C ASN A 141 0.23 -4.25 -4.56
N SER A 142 1.38 -4.78 -5.02
CA SER A 142 2.51 -3.95 -5.45
C SER A 142 2.19 -3.17 -6.73
N MET A 143 1.45 -3.80 -7.66
CA MET A 143 0.98 -3.12 -8.87
C MET A 143 -0.05 -2.03 -8.56
N GLU A 144 -0.98 -2.29 -7.62
CA GLU A 144 -1.92 -1.27 -7.16
C GLU A 144 -1.19 -0.05 -6.58
N ILE A 145 -0.10 -0.25 -5.84
CA ILE A 145 0.72 0.87 -5.33
C ILE A 145 1.35 1.66 -6.47
N ILE A 146 1.97 1.00 -7.45
CA ILE A 146 2.56 1.68 -8.63
C ILE A 146 1.49 2.50 -9.37
N ASN A 147 0.32 1.92 -9.60
CA ASN A 147 -0.77 2.65 -10.24
C ASN A 147 -1.29 3.83 -9.38
N THR A 148 -1.38 3.66 -8.07
CA THR A 148 -1.75 4.74 -7.14
C THR A 148 -0.76 5.89 -7.16
N ILE A 149 0.50 5.64 -7.57
CA ILE A 149 1.52 6.66 -7.76
C ILE A 149 1.42 7.29 -9.15
N LEU A 150 1.42 6.48 -10.21
CA LEU A 150 1.54 6.96 -11.59
C LEU A 150 0.25 7.60 -12.12
N HIS A 151 -0.90 6.98 -11.86
CA HIS A 151 -2.18 7.49 -12.37
C HIS A 151 -2.49 8.93 -11.95
N PRO A 152 -2.32 9.35 -10.66
CA PRO A 152 -2.50 10.73 -10.27
C PRO A 152 -1.46 11.70 -10.84
N VAL A 153 -0.22 11.25 -11.09
CA VAL A 153 0.81 12.08 -11.75
C VAL A 153 0.38 12.40 -13.18
N PHE A 154 -0.07 11.40 -13.94
CA PHE A 154 -0.60 11.63 -15.28
C PHE A 154 -1.93 12.42 -15.25
N THR A 155 -2.78 12.21 -14.24
CA THR A 155 -4.00 13.01 -14.07
C THR A 155 -3.66 14.48 -13.83
N MET A 156 -2.66 14.79 -13.00
CA MET A 156 -2.17 16.15 -12.79
C MET A 156 -1.64 16.74 -14.12
N ALA A 157 -0.77 16.02 -14.82
CA ALA A 157 -0.21 16.47 -16.09
C ALA A 157 -1.31 16.72 -17.16
N HIS A 158 -2.37 15.90 -17.17
CA HIS A 158 -3.52 16.11 -18.04
C HIS A 158 -4.34 17.36 -17.65
N ARG A 159 -4.61 17.54 -16.34
CA ARG A 159 -5.33 18.74 -15.85
C ARG A 159 -4.57 20.03 -16.05
N ASP A 160 -3.24 19.96 -15.97
CA ASP A 160 -2.34 21.09 -16.24
C ASP A 160 -2.15 21.35 -17.74
N GLY A 161 -2.84 20.59 -18.61
CA GLY A 161 -2.73 20.71 -20.06
C GLY A 161 -1.39 20.27 -20.65
N ILE A 162 -0.55 19.55 -19.91
CA ILE A 162 0.76 19.06 -20.35
C ILE A 162 0.63 17.87 -21.30
N ILE A 163 -0.37 17.03 -21.07
CA ILE A 163 -0.71 15.88 -21.93
C ILE A 163 -2.20 15.87 -22.24
N ARG A 164 -2.57 15.35 -23.42
CA ARG A 164 -3.96 15.35 -23.90
C ARG A 164 -4.88 14.37 -23.15
N ILE A 165 -4.35 13.23 -22.76
CA ILE A 165 -5.07 12.16 -22.08
C ILE A 165 -4.16 11.56 -21.01
N ASN A 166 -4.76 10.94 -20.01
CA ASN A 166 -4.00 10.16 -19.05
C ASN A 166 -3.66 8.79 -19.66
N PRO A 167 -2.36 8.47 -19.93
CA PRO A 167 -2.00 7.23 -20.59
C PRO A 167 -2.16 5.98 -19.70
N SER A 168 -2.46 6.14 -18.42
CA SER A 168 -2.69 5.02 -17.50
C SER A 168 -4.17 4.64 -17.33
N ASP A 169 -5.09 5.39 -17.98
CA ASP A 169 -6.52 5.13 -17.84
C ASP A 169 -6.91 3.74 -18.34
N GLY A 170 -7.68 3.03 -17.52
CA GLY A 170 -8.21 1.70 -17.87
C GLY A 170 -7.24 0.53 -17.70
N ILE A 171 -5.92 0.74 -17.68
CA ILE A 171 -4.91 -0.33 -17.65
C ILE A 171 -5.09 -1.26 -16.46
N MET A 172 -5.27 -0.71 -15.26
CA MET A 172 -5.45 -1.54 -14.06
C MET A 172 -6.74 -2.35 -14.11
N SER A 173 -7.79 -1.84 -14.74
CA SER A 173 -9.03 -2.58 -14.92
C SER A 173 -8.84 -3.78 -15.86
N GLU A 174 -8.04 -3.63 -16.90
CA GLU A 174 -7.69 -4.74 -17.80
C GLU A 174 -6.84 -5.81 -17.09
N ILE A 175 -5.79 -5.37 -16.35
CA ILE A 175 -4.92 -6.27 -15.60
C ILE A 175 -5.72 -7.05 -14.54
N LYS A 176 -6.64 -6.39 -13.83
CA LYS A 176 -7.50 -7.05 -12.83
C LYS A 176 -8.45 -8.09 -13.40
N LYS A 177 -8.85 -7.95 -14.65
CA LYS A 177 -9.69 -8.94 -15.36
C LYS A 177 -8.90 -10.15 -15.87
N SER A 178 -7.56 -10.08 -15.89
CA SER A 178 -6.75 -11.22 -16.28
C SER A 178 -6.74 -12.30 -15.20
N ASN A 179 -6.75 -13.59 -15.60
CA ASN A 179 -6.73 -14.73 -14.68
C ASN A 179 -5.49 -14.81 -13.77
N ILE A 180 -4.52 -13.92 -13.98
CA ILE A 180 -3.27 -13.83 -13.19
C ILE A 180 -3.47 -12.96 -11.93
N TRP A 181 -4.62 -12.24 -11.82
CA TRP A 181 -4.89 -11.30 -10.74
C TRP A 181 -5.58 -11.98 -9.55
N GLU A 182 -4.89 -12.89 -8.87
CA GLU A 182 -5.38 -13.42 -7.62
C GLU A 182 -4.75 -12.69 -6.44
N LYS A 183 -5.58 -11.99 -5.67
CA LYS A 183 -5.15 -11.47 -4.38
C LYS A 183 -4.95 -12.64 -3.42
N PRO A 184 -3.79 -12.77 -2.78
CA PRO A 184 -3.59 -13.82 -1.80
C PRO A 184 -4.65 -13.67 -0.69
N LYS A 185 -5.49 -14.67 -0.54
CA LYS A 185 -6.45 -14.74 0.57
C LYS A 185 -5.67 -15.00 1.86
N ARG A 186 -5.97 -14.22 2.88
CA ARG A 186 -5.47 -14.49 4.23
C ARG A 186 -6.43 -15.46 4.88
N HIS A 187 -5.89 -16.56 5.37
CA HIS A 187 -6.68 -17.57 6.08
C HIS A 187 -6.39 -17.48 7.58
N ALA A 188 -7.43 -17.62 8.39
CA ALA A 188 -7.27 -17.84 9.80
C ALA A 188 -6.59 -19.20 10.03
N LEU A 189 -5.83 -19.32 11.11
CA LEU A 189 -5.36 -20.61 11.56
C LEU A 189 -6.55 -21.50 11.93
N THR A 190 -6.50 -22.79 11.59
CA THR A 190 -7.49 -23.73 12.14
C THR A 190 -7.33 -23.84 13.66
N TYR A 191 -8.34 -24.37 14.32
CA TYR A 191 -8.27 -24.56 15.78
C TYR A 191 -7.09 -25.45 16.17
N GLU A 192 -6.87 -26.55 15.44
CA GLU A 192 -5.77 -27.48 15.66
C GLU A 192 -4.41 -26.83 15.45
N GLN A 193 -4.26 -26.02 14.39
CA GLN A 193 -3.03 -25.29 14.10
C GLN A 193 -2.70 -24.26 15.17
N GLN A 194 -3.71 -23.48 15.60
CA GLN A 194 -3.55 -22.50 16.68
C GLN A 194 -3.17 -23.20 17.99
N LYS A 195 -3.88 -24.27 18.35
CA LYS A 195 -3.59 -25.08 19.56
C LYS A 195 -2.19 -25.66 19.52
N ALA A 196 -1.80 -26.23 18.39
CA ALA A 196 -0.45 -26.79 18.20
C ALA A 196 0.65 -25.73 18.35
N PHE A 197 0.46 -24.55 17.73
CA PHE A 197 1.41 -23.44 17.85
C PHE A 197 1.57 -22.96 19.29
N MET A 198 0.43 -22.72 19.98
CA MET A 198 0.46 -22.23 21.36
C MET A 198 1.05 -23.27 22.31
N LYS A 199 0.65 -24.54 22.18
CA LYS A 199 1.20 -25.64 23.00
C LYS A 199 2.72 -25.76 22.83
N TYR A 200 3.20 -25.78 21.58
CA TYR A 200 4.64 -25.88 21.29
C TYR A 200 5.42 -24.67 21.85
N THR A 201 4.82 -23.46 21.76
CA THR A 201 5.42 -22.26 22.34
C THR A 201 5.50 -22.36 23.87
N THR A 202 4.45 -22.82 24.53
CA THR A 202 4.39 -22.96 26.00
C THR A 202 5.37 -23.99 26.52
N GLU A 203 5.46 -25.16 25.86
CA GLU A 203 6.30 -26.27 26.30
C GLU A 203 7.79 -26.08 25.96
N SER A 204 8.12 -25.16 25.08
CA SER A 204 9.51 -24.92 24.66
C SER A 204 10.26 -23.99 25.63
N PRO A 205 11.37 -24.44 26.24
CA PRO A 205 12.20 -23.57 27.08
C PRO A 205 12.86 -22.42 26.31
N ILE A 206 12.90 -22.51 24.96
CA ILE A 206 13.50 -21.49 24.09
C ILE A 206 12.46 -20.44 23.70
N TYR A 207 11.19 -20.82 23.55
CA TYR A 207 10.17 -19.96 22.96
C TYR A 207 9.08 -19.49 23.93
N ASN A 208 9.02 -20.03 25.15
CA ASN A 208 7.99 -19.73 26.16
C ASN A 208 7.93 -18.22 26.51
N HIS A 209 9.04 -17.51 26.46
CA HIS A 209 9.09 -16.06 26.70
C HIS A 209 8.28 -15.23 25.69
N TRP A 210 7.85 -15.80 24.55
CA TRP A 210 6.93 -15.16 23.61
C TRP A 210 5.46 -15.34 23.97
N LEU A 211 5.16 -16.19 24.94
CA LEU A 211 3.79 -16.59 25.26
C LEU A 211 2.89 -15.40 25.63
N PRO A 212 3.28 -14.48 26.54
CA PRO A 212 2.43 -13.34 26.91
C PRO A 212 2.07 -12.47 25.70
N LEU A 213 3.04 -12.19 24.82
CA LEU A 213 2.81 -11.42 23.60
C LEU A 213 1.87 -12.14 22.62
N PHE A 214 2.01 -13.45 22.43
CA PHE A 214 1.15 -14.19 21.50
C PHE A 214 -0.25 -14.40 22.05
N VAL A 215 -0.40 -14.61 23.37
CA VAL A 215 -1.71 -14.65 24.03
C VAL A 215 -2.42 -13.31 23.86
N THR A 216 -1.72 -12.20 24.09
CA THR A 216 -2.29 -10.85 23.88
C THR A 216 -2.71 -10.62 22.43
N LEU A 217 -1.88 -11.01 21.45
CA LEU A 217 -2.24 -10.89 20.02
C LEU A 217 -3.48 -11.71 19.65
N LEU A 218 -3.55 -12.96 20.13
CA LEU A 218 -4.66 -13.88 19.84
C LEU A 218 -5.92 -13.59 20.63
N GLY A 219 -5.80 -13.01 21.84
CA GLY A 219 -6.93 -12.72 22.70
C GLY A 219 -7.52 -11.32 22.56
N THR A 220 -6.80 -10.39 21.89
CA THR A 220 -7.29 -9.03 21.65
C THR A 220 -7.54 -8.69 20.19
N GLY A 221 -6.92 -9.45 19.27
CA GLY A 221 -6.93 -9.13 17.86
C GLY A 221 -6.29 -7.79 17.49
N CYS A 222 -5.49 -7.22 18.38
CA CYS A 222 -4.78 -5.97 18.13
C CYS A 222 -3.78 -6.07 16.97
N ARG A 223 -3.47 -4.92 16.36
CA ARG A 223 -2.38 -4.85 15.37
C ARG A 223 -1.05 -4.99 16.08
N ILE A 224 -0.07 -5.58 15.41
CA ILE A 224 1.25 -5.77 16.03
C ILE A 224 1.85 -4.48 16.60
N GLY A 225 1.71 -3.35 15.91
CA GLY A 225 2.20 -2.07 16.42
C GLY A 225 1.39 -1.52 17.61
N GLU A 226 0.12 -1.89 17.77
CA GLU A 226 -0.68 -1.60 18.95
C GLU A 226 -0.17 -2.44 20.14
N VAL A 227 0.13 -3.73 19.93
CA VAL A 227 0.61 -4.62 21.01
C VAL A 227 2.03 -4.27 21.46
N ILE A 228 2.97 -4.07 20.54
CA ILE A 228 4.35 -3.69 20.94
C ILE A 228 4.46 -2.28 21.48
N GLY A 229 3.46 -1.44 21.22
CA GLY A 229 3.34 -0.10 21.79
C GLY A 229 2.59 -0.09 23.12
N LEU A 230 1.99 -1.20 23.56
CA LEU A 230 1.21 -1.26 24.78
C LEU A 230 2.09 -0.97 26.00
N ARG A 231 1.58 -0.14 26.91
CA ARG A 231 2.26 0.27 28.14
C ARG A 231 1.47 -0.19 29.35
N TRP A 232 2.13 -0.27 30.48
CA TRP A 232 1.45 -0.65 31.73
C TRP A 232 0.32 0.32 32.10
N GLU A 233 0.43 1.61 31.81
CA GLU A 233 -0.63 2.59 32.04
C GLU A 233 -1.86 2.43 31.13
N ASP A 234 -1.76 1.64 30.06
CA ASP A 234 -2.87 1.35 29.15
C ASP A 234 -3.67 0.12 29.61
N VAL A 235 -3.23 -0.60 30.64
CA VAL A 235 -3.85 -1.80 31.18
C VAL A 235 -4.49 -1.50 32.53
N ASP A 236 -5.80 -1.72 32.61
CA ASP A 236 -6.56 -1.65 33.84
C ASP A 236 -6.89 -3.07 34.29
N PHE A 237 -6.21 -3.52 35.35
CA PHE A 237 -6.41 -4.85 35.91
C PHE A 237 -7.68 -4.96 36.77
N GLU A 238 -8.20 -3.87 37.32
CA GLU A 238 -9.43 -3.87 38.12
C GLU A 238 -10.65 -4.01 37.22
N GLU A 239 -10.75 -3.16 36.18
CA GLU A 239 -11.83 -3.19 35.21
C GLU A 239 -11.61 -4.25 34.11
N ARG A 240 -10.44 -4.89 34.06
CA ARG A 240 -10.04 -5.88 33.07
C ARG A 240 -10.15 -5.38 31.64
N ILE A 241 -9.62 -4.19 31.37
CA ILE A 241 -9.64 -3.58 30.04
C ILE A 241 -8.25 -3.15 29.59
N ILE A 242 -8.06 -3.14 28.27
CA ILE A 242 -6.87 -2.62 27.61
C ILE A 242 -7.30 -1.42 26.76
N SER A 243 -6.63 -0.28 26.96
CA SER A 243 -6.84 0.95 26.20
C SER A 243 -5.91 1.01 24.99
N ILE A 244 -6.47 1.00 23.79
CA ILE A 244 -5.71 1.16 22.54
C ILE A 244 -5.88 2.60 22.06
N ASN A 245 -4.84 3.42 22.24
CA ASN A 245 -4.86 4.85 21.94
C ASN A 245 -3.69 5.31 21.07
N HIS A 246 -2.69 4.45 20.86
CA HIS A 246 -1.51 4.71 20.04
C HIS A 246 -0.98 3.45 19.36
N ASN A 247 0.05 3.61 18.54
CA ASN A 247 0.65 2.52 17.78
C ASN A 247 2.15 2.80 17.59
N LEU A 248 2.99 1.86 17.99
CA LEU A 248 4.43 1.91 17.79
C LEU A 248 4.78 1.44 16.38
N ILE A 249 5.57 2.23 15.67
CA ILE A 249 6.07 1.90 14.34
C ILE A 249 7.60 1.89 14.32
N TYR A 250 8.16 1.04 13.47
CA TYR A 250 9.60 1.00 13.21
C TYR A 250 9.82 1.15 11.71
N ARG A 251 10.36 2.30 11.26
CA ARG A 251 10.47 2.64 9.84
C ARG A 251 11.67 3.51 9.54
N ILE A 252 12.10 3.45 8.28
CA ILE A 252 13.10 4.36 7.73
C ILE A 252 12.55 5.79 7.77
N GLN A 253 13.33 6.69 8.33
CA GLN A 253 13.12 8.13 8.35
C GLN A 253 13.85 8.83 7.20
N ASP A 254 13.66 10.13 7.06
CA ASP A 254 14.37 10.94 6.05
C ASP A 254 15.90 10.93 6.26
N SER A 255 16.36 10.60 7.46
CA SER A 255 17.77 10.34 7.81
C SER A 255 18.36 9.07 7.17
N GLY A 256 17.53 8.22 6.55
CA GLY A 256 17.90 6.90 6.03
C GLY A 256 18.04 5.82 7.10
N LYS A 257 17.84 6.13 8.39
CA LYS A 257 17.87 5.17 9.49
C LYS A 257 16.47 4.71 9.86
N CYS A 258 16.36 3.45 10.32
CA CYS A 258 15.14 2.93 10.90
C CYS A 258 15.06 3.35 12.37
N GLU A 259 13.97 3.99 12.75
CA GLU A 259 13.72 4.46 14.11
C GLU A 259 12.32 4.09 14.57
N PHE A 260 12.13 4.01 15.89
CA PHE A 260 10.83 3.82 16.49
C PHE A 260 10.11 5.17 16.63
N HIS A 261 8.82 5.17 16.33
CA HIS A 261 7.97 6.33 16.53
C HIS A 261 6.59 5.91 17.02
N ILE A 262 5.98 6.75 17.83
CA ILE A 262 4.58 6.62 18.21
C ILE A 262 3.72 7.35 17.19
N THR A 263 2.64 6.72 16.79
CA THR A 263 1.63 7.32 15.92
C THR A 263 0.24 7.17 16.53
N THR A 264 -0.58 8.19 16.42
CA THR A 264 -2.00 8.09 16.76
C THR A 264 -2.73 7.23 15.73
N PRO A 265 -3.81 6.54 16.12
CA PRO A 265 -4.67 5.84 15.19
C PRO A 265 -5.16 6.75 14.06
N LYS A 266 -5.33 6.19 12.87
CA LYS A 266 -5.74 6.96 11.67
C LYS A 266 -7.18 7.47 11.74
N THR A 267 -8.02 6.85 12.57
CA THR A 267 -9.46 7.11 12.69
C THR A 267 -9.85 7.08 14.15
N LYS A 268 -10.96 7.73 14.49
CA LYS A 268 -11.54 7.69 15.84
C LYS A 268 -11.84 6.25 16.30
N SER A 269 -12.26 5.38 15.40
CA SER A 269 -12.49 3.95 15.67
C SER A 269 -11.20 3.16 15.98
N GLY A 270 -10.04 3.73 15.74
CA GLY A 270 -8.77 3.16 16.17
C GLY A 270 -8.48 3.33 17.65
N ILE A 271 -9.11 4.33 18.31
CA ILE A 271 -9.06 4.54 19.76
C ILE A 271 -10.23 3.74 20.35
N ARG A 272 -9.93 2.75 21.17
CA ARG A 272 -10.91 1.81 21.72
C ARG A 272 -10.40 1.17 22.99
N THR A 273 -11.31 0.62 23.76
CA THR A 273 -11.02 -0.27 24.89
C THR A 273 -11.40 -1.71 24.53
N ILE A 274 -10.62 -2.66 24.98
CA ILE A 274 -10.83 -4.09 24.75
C ILE A 274 -10.91 -4.78 26.09
N PRO A 275 -12.04 -5.49 26.41
CA PRO A 275 -12.13 -6.34 27.57
C PRO A 275 -11.10 -7.49 27.49
N MET A 276 -10.51 -7.86 28.60
CA MET A 276 -9.55 -8.96 28.66
C MET A 276 -10.27 -10.30 28.91
N PHE A 277 -9.90 -11.30 28.12
CA PHE A 277 -10.15 -12.70 28.51
C PHE A 277 -9.25 -13.09 29.68
N ASP A 278 -9.62 -14.12 30.40
CA ASP A 278 -8.85 -14.60 31.58
C ASP A 278 -7.40 -14.92 31.18
N GLU A 279 -7.20 -15.57 30.04
CA GLU A 279 -5.87 -15.93 29.54
C GLU A 279 -4.99 -14.69 29.22
N VAL A 280 -5.62 -13.60 28.76
CA VAL A 280 -4.89 -12.34 28.51
C VAL A 280 -4.52 -11.65 29.81
N TYR A 281 -5.45 -11.64 30.76
CA TYR A 281 -5.25 -11.11 32.09
C TYR A 281 -4.09 -11.82 32.81
N GLU A 282 -4.12 -13.15 32.84
CA GLU A 282 -3.09 -13.98 33.46
C GLU A 282 -1.73 -13.80 32.79
N ALA A 283 -1.71 -13.73 31.44
CA ALA A 283 -0.47 -13.52 30.69
C ALA A 283 0.16 -12.17 30.97
N LEU A 284 -0.64 -11.09 31.11
CA LEU A 284 -0.13 -9.76 31.46
C LEU A 284 0.32 -9.68 32.91
N GLN A 285 -0.38 -10.33 33.84
CA GLN A 285 0.09 -10.42 35.23
C GLN A 285 1.43 -11.16 35.34
N GLN A 286 1.56 -12.30 34.65
CA GLN A 286 2.83 -13.04 34.61
C GLN A 286 3.97 -12.21 34.03
N GLU A 287 3.72 -11.43 32.98
CA GLU A 287 4.71 -10.53 32.39
C GLU A 287 5.10 -9.42 33.36
N GLU A 288 4.12 -8.85 34.09
CA GLU A 288 4.41 -7.82 35.09
C GLU A 288 5.25 -8.37 36.25
N GLU A 289 4.93 -9.56 36.78
CA GLU A 289 5.70 -10.22 37.83
C GLU A 289 7.13 -10.50 37.38
N GLN A 290 7.31 -11.01 36.15
CA GLN A 290 8.62 -11.22 35.58
C GLN A 290 9.41 -9.92 35.48
N GLN A 291 8.80 -8.82 35.05
CA GLN A 291 9.48 -7.53 34.94
C GLN A 291 9.76 -6.87 36.29
N LYS A 292 8.99 -7.18 37.34
CA LYS A 292 9.33 -6.78 38.73
C LYS A 292 10.65 -7.43 39.19
N GLU A 293 10.95 -8.64 38.72
CA GLU A 293 12.18 -9.35 39.06
C GLU A 293 13.37 -8.97 38.16
N THR A 294 13.11 -8.81 36.84
CA THR A 294 14.19 -8.62 35.84
C THR A 294 14.44 -7.17 35.48
N GLY A 295 13.54 -6.26 35.81
CA GLY A 295 13.56 -4.85 35.47
C GLY A 295 12.53 -4.49 34.38
N PHE A 296 12.01 -3.28 34.48
CA PHE A 296 11.09 -2.71 33.50
C PHE A 296 11.82 -2.03 32.34
N ASN A 297 11.10 -1.82 31.25
CA ASN A 297 11.59 -1.06 30.10
C ASN A 297 11.77 0.44 30.46
N GLU A 298 12.94 0.99 30.11
CA GLU A 298 13.29 2.41 30.31
C GLU A 298 13.29 3.21 29.00
N ASP A 299 12.93 2.60 27.86
CA ASP A 299 12.85 3.32 26.59
C ASP A 299 11.82 4.45 26.65
N VAL A 300 12.23 5.63 26.19
CA VAL A 300 11.34 6.77 25.96
C VAL A 300 11.28 7.02 24.44
N ILE A 301 10.10 6.84 23.85
CA ILE A 301 9.87 7.02 22.41
C ILE A 301 8.78 8.06 22.22
N ASP A 302 9.11 9.20 21.64
CA ASP A 302 8.20 10.33 21.42
C ASP A 302 7.43 10.73 22.73
N GLY A 303 8.08 10.62 23.89
CA GLY A 303 7.50 10.93 25.21
C GLY A 303 6.70 9.79 25.85
N TYR A 304 6.60 8.62 25.22
CA TYR A 304 5.95 7.43 25.77
C TYR A 304 6.99 6.51 26.40
N SER A 305 6.68 5.91 27.54
CA SER A 305 7.53 4.98 28.29
C SER A 305 6.72 3.89 28.96
N GLY A 306 7.38 2.89 29.58
CA GLY A 306 6.73 1.80 30.29
C GLY A 306 6.11 0.75 29.37
N PHE A 307 6.75 0.46 28.22
CA PHE A 307 6.32 -0.55 27.26
C PHE A 307 6.36 -1.96 27.85
N ILE A 308 5.31 -2.74 27.64
CA ILE A 308 5.14 -4.07 28.22
C ILE A 308 6.04 -5.10 27.53
N PHE A 309 5.95 -5.21 26.20
CA PHE A 309 6.61 -6.29 25.47
C PHE A 309 8.01 -5.88 24.99
N THR A 310 9.02 -6.42 25.63
CA THR A 310 10.43 -6.07 25.40
C THR A 310 11.31 -7.29 25.13
N ASN A 311 12.49 -7.05 24.62
CA ASN A 311 13.50 -8.08 24.43
C ASN A 311 14.30 -8.31 25.73
N ARG A 312 15.27 -9.26 25.70
CA ARG A 312 16.14 -9.59 26.85
C ARG A 312 17.02 -8.42 27.35
N GLU A 313 17.12 -7.37 26.55
CA GLU A 313 17.86 -6.14 26.88
C GLU A 313 16.92 -5.04 27.35
N HIS A 314 15.67 -5.40 27.68
CA HIS A 314 14.57 -4.48 28.07
C HIS A 314 14.26 -3.39 27.03
N ARG A 315 14.55 -3.64 25.74
CA ARG A 315 14.25 -2.73 24.63
C ARG A 315 12.99 -3.16 23.90
N VAL A 316 12.26 -2.19 23.36
CA VAL A 316 11.03 -2.47 22.60
C VAL A 316 11.27 -3.36 21.39
N HIS A 317 10.32 -4.23 21.10
CA HIS A 317 10.41 -5.14 19.98
C HIS A 317 10.18 -4.45 18.64
N ASN A 318 10.99 -4.84 17.64
CA ASN A 318 10.70 -4.56 16.24
C ASN A 318 9.66 -5.59 15.71
N PRO A 319 8.61 -5.16 14.99
CA PRO A 319 7.61 -6.06 14.40
C PRO A 319 8.20 -7.19 13.53
N MET A 320 9.32 -6.93 12.86
CA MET A 320 10.00 -7.94 12.05
C MET A 320 10.63 -9.05 12.91
N THR A 321 11.09 -8.73 14.10
CA THR A 321 11.68 -9.72 15.03
C THR A 321 10.61 -10.70 15.49
N ILE A 322 9.43 -10.21 15.82
CA ILE A 322 8.29 -11.06 16.23
C ILE A 322 7.86 -11.99 15.09
N ASN A 323 7.74 -11.47 13.86
CA ASN A 323 7.43 -12.31 12.70
C ASN A 323 8.51 -13.37 12.41
N ARG A 324 9.78 -13.06 12.67
CA ARG A 324 10.87 -14.07 12.59
C ARG A 324 10.75 -15.11 13.70
N ALA A 325 10.37 -14.72 14.91
CA ALA A 325 10.12 -15.65 16.01
C ALA A 325 8.97 -16.62 15.65
N ILE A 326 7.83 -16.09 15.21
CA ILE A 326 6.69 -16.91 14.73
C ILE A 326 7.18 -17.92 13.68
N ARG A 327 7.95 -17.46 12.71
CA ARG A 327 8.49 -18.33 11.65
C ARG A 327 9.36 -19.44 12.20
N ARG A 328 10.31 -19.13 13.07
CA ARG A 328 11.19 -20.12 13.69
C ARG A 328 10.40 -21.15 14.48
N ILE A 329 9.39 -20.72 15.22
CA ILE A 329 8.55 -21.60 16.06
C ILE A 329 7.77 -22.58 15.17
N TYR A 330 7.04 -22.10 14.15
CA TYR A 330 6.26 -23.05 13.34
C TYR A 330 7.14 -23.91 12.42
N GLU A 331 8.32 -23.44 11.98
CA GLU A 331 9.26 -24.25 11.21
C GLU A 331 9.85 -25.37 12.09
N ALA A 332 10.22 -25.08 13.35
CA ALA A 332 10.68 -26.07 14.30
C ALA A 332 9.59 -27.10 14.63
N TYR A 333 8.41 -26.63 14.99
CA TYR A 333 7.25 -27.50 15.23
C TYR A 333 6.96 -28.41 14.03
N ASN A 334 6.90 -27.84 12.81
CA ASN A 334 6.60 -28.61 11.61
C ASN A 334 7.65 -29.70 11.30
N ALA A 335 8.91 -29.44 11.64
CA ALA A 335 9.98 -30.44 11.48
C ALA A 335 9.78 -31.61 12.44
N GLU A 336 9.54 -31.33 13.73
CA GLU A 336 9.31 -32.33 14.76
C GLU A 336 8.01 -33.10 14.52
N GLU A 337 6.93 -32.40 14.16
CA GLU A 337 5.61 -32.99 13.89
C GLU A 337 5.65 -33.97 12.72
N LYS A 338 6.41 -33.68 11.65
CA LYS A 338 6.56 -34.62 10.52
C LYS A 338 7.20 -35.92 10.93
N GLU A 339 8.23 -35.87 11.76
CA GLU A 339 8.92 -37.06 12.26
C GLU A 339 8.03 -37.86 13.22
N GLN A 340 7.33 -37.16 14.10
CA GLN A 340 6.42 -37.81 15.06
C GLN A 340 5.23 -38.44 14.35
N ALA A 341 4.57 -37.73 13.44
CA ALA A 341 3.43 -38.26 12.68
C ALA A 341 3.82 -39.47 11.83
N LYS A 342 5.07 -39.49 11.29
CA LYS A 342 5.60 -40.65 10.56
C LYS A 342 5.78 -41.88 11.47
N LYS A 343 6.31 -41.70 12.70
CA LYS A 343 6.44 -42.76 13.69
C LYS A 343 5.08 -43.31 14.13
N GLU A 344 4.10 -42.41 14.31
CA GLU A 344 2.74 -42.72 14.74
C GLU A 344 1.82 -43.16 13.59
N LYS A 345 2.29 -43.17 12.35
CA LYS A 345 1.52 -43.51 11.13
C LYS A 345 0.21 -42.69 10.98
N ARG A 346 0.25 -41.42 11.37
CA ARG A 346 -0.86 -40.47 11.24
C ARG A 346 -0.53 -39.33 10.28
N LYS A 347 -1.54 -38.59 9.88
CA LYS A 347 -1.36 -37.35 9.09
C LYS A 347 -0.80 -36.24 10.01
N PRO A 348 0.27 -35.53 9.62
CA PRO A 348 0.81 -34.44 10.41
C PRO A 348 -0.12 -33.22 10.39
N ILE A 349 -0.21 -32.51 11.51
CA ILE A 349 -0.89 -31.21 11.63
C ILE A 349 0.16 -30.13 11.38
N LEU A 350 0.30 -29.71 10.12
CA LEU A 350 1.30 -28.72 9.76
C LEU A 350 0.73 -27.30 9.87
N ILE A 351 1.53 -26.40 10.42
CA ILE A 351 1.21 -24.98 10.54
C ILE A 351 1.70 -24.29 9.27
N PRO A 352 0.81 -23.60 8.51
CA PRO A 352 1.21 -22.86 7.32
C PRO A 352 2.04 -21.63 7.66
N HIS A 353 2.65 -21.00 6.63
CA HIS A 353 3.27 -19.70 6.83
C HIS A 353 2.25 -18.68 7.32
N PHE A 354 2.52 -18.07 8.48
CA PHE A 354 1.69 -17.02 9.05
C PHE A 354 2.51 -15.93 9.76
N SER A 355 1.88 -14.85 10.14
CA SER A 355 2.47 -13.67 10.79
C SER A 355 1.53 -13.12 11.87
N CYS A 356 1.98 -12.13 12.65
CA CYS A 356 1.12 -11.43 13.63
C CYS A 356 -0.22 -10.96 13.03
N HIS A 357 -0.24 -10.58 11.76
CA HIS A 357 -1.48 -10.15 11.12
C HIS A 357 -2.47 -11.31 10.90
N HIS A 358 -1.98 -12.54 10.73
CA HIS A 358 -2.84 -13.73 10.68
C HIS A 358 -3.38 -14.10 12.06
N MET A 359 -2.66 -13.81 13.15
CA MET A 359 -3.19 -13.95 14.51
C MET A 359 -4.40 -13.04 14.73
N ARG A 360 -4.28 -11.77 14.33
CA ARG A 360 -5.42 -10.85 14.35
C ARG A 360 -6.58 -11.34 13.46
N HIS A 361 -6.28 -11.86 12.28
CA HIS A 361 -7.31 -12.42 11.39
C HIS A 361 -7.97 -13.64 12.01
N THR A 362 -7.21 -14.52 12.67
CA THR A 362 -7.72 -15.68 13.41
C THR A 362 -8.66 -15.24 14.53
N PHE A 363 -8.27 -14.25 15.35
CA PHE A 363 -9.15 -13.70 16.38
C PHE A 363 -10.44 -13.14 15.77
N CYS A 364 -10.34 -12.32 14.72
CA CYS A 364 -11.53 -11.76 14.06
C CYS A 364 -12.47 -12.85 13.52
N THR A 365 -11.92 -13.90 12.90
CA THR A 365 -12.70 -15.04 12.40
C THR A 365 -13.43 -15.76 13.56
N ARG A 366 -12.71 -16.05 14.66
CA ARG A 366 -13.32 -16.68 15.86
C ARG A 366 -14.39 -15.79 16.48
N PHE A 367 -14.16 -14.48 16.49
CA PHE A 367 -15.14 -13.53 16.99
C PHE A 367 -16.38 -13.50 16.08
N CYS A 368 -16.23 -13.44 14.76
CA CYS A 368 -17.33 -13.54 13.81
C CYS A 368 -18.09 -14.88 13.85
N GLU A 369 -17.44 -15.96 14.26
CA GLU A 369 -18.10 -17.27 14.46
C GLU A 369 -19.05 -17.27 15.67
N ASN A 370 -18.83 -16.43 16.67
CA ASN A 370 -19.53 -16.46 17.95
C ASN A 370 -20.36 -15.20 18.23
N GLU A 371 -20.06 -14.07 17.60
CA GLU A 371 -20.78 -12.81 17.72
C GLU A 371 -21.52 -12.49 16.41
N THR A 372 -22.78 -12.11 16.54
CA THR A 372 -23.64 -11.74 15.40
C THR A 372 -23.75 -10.25 15.16
N ASN A 373 -23.43 -9.45 16.17
CA ASN A 373 -23.45 -8.00 16.05
C ASN A 373 -22.15 -7.48 15.39
N ILE A 374 -22.24 -7.23 14.10
CA ILE A 374 -21.12 -6.75 13.28
C ILE A 374 -20.53 -5.44 13.82
N LYS A 375 -21.36 -4.60 14.47
CA LYS A 375 -20.90 -3.34 15.04
C LYS A 375 -19.96 -3.58 16.22
N VAL A 376 -20.28 -4.51 17.11
CA VAL A 376 -19.41 -4.91 18.22
C VAL A 376 -18.08 -5.43 17.69
N ILE A 377 -18.13 -6.31 16.66
CA ILE A 377 -16.91 -6.83 16.03
C ILE A 377 -16.07 -5.69 15.44
N GLN A 378 -16.71 -4.78 14.71
CA GLN A 378 -16.04 -3.63 14.11
C GLN A 378 -15.34 -2.76 15.16
N ASP A 379 -16.02 -2.47 16.27
CA ASP A 379 -15.52 -1.60 17.33
C ASP A 379 -14.34 -2.25 18.07
N ILE A 380 -14.43 -3.49 18.46
CA ILE A 380 -13.33 -4.24 19.10
C ILE A 380 -12.14 -4.35 18.15
N MET A 381 -12.37 -4.65 16.87
CA MET A 381 -11.31 -4.74 15.87
C MET A 381 -10.72 -3.38 15.49
N GLY A 382 -11.43 -2.27 15.72
CA GLY A 382 -11.01 -0.93 15.28
C GLY A 382 -10.89 -0.85 13.75
N HIS A 383 -11.85 -1.42 13.02
CA HIS A 383 -11.93 -1.31 11.58
C HIS A 383 -12.63 0.00 11.19
N ALA A 384 -11.93 0.85 10.43
CA ALA A 384 -12.48 2.11 9.95
C ALA A 384 -13.63 1.90 8.96
N ASP A 385 -13.54 0.83 8.15
CA ASP A 385 -14.54 0.44 7.16
C ASP A 385 -15.17 -0.90 7.58
N VAL A 386 -16.50 -0.90 7.64
CA VAL A 386 -17.29 -2.09 7.95
C VAL A 386 -17.08 -3.20 6.91
N THR A 387 -16.77 -2.86 5.68
CA THR A 387 -16.51 -3.83 4.59
C THR A 387 -15.43 -4.82 4.97
N THR A 388 -14.36 -4.36 5.67
CA THR A 388 -13.30 -5.25 6.15
C THR A 388 -13.82 -6.29 7.15
N THR A 389 -14.75 -5.89 8.03
CA THR A 389 -15.38 -6.82 8.99
C THR A 389 -16.34 -7.77 8.28
N MET A 390 -17.10 -7.23 7.31
CA MET A 390 -18.07 -8.02 6.53
C MET A 390 -17.40 -9.10 5.67
N ASP A 391 -16.25 -8.80 5.06
CA ASP A 391 -15.49 -9.78 4.28
C ASP A 391 -15.07 -10.98 5.14
N ILE A 392 -14.57 -10.72 6.36
CA ILE A 392 -14.18 -11.77 7.30
C ILE A 392 -15.42 -12.51 7.84
N TYR A 393 -16.48 -11.77 8.16
CA TYR A 393 -17.74 -12.36 8.62
C TYR A 393 -18.35 -13.28 7.57
N ALA A 394 -18.36 -12.88 6.31
CA ALA A 394 -18.86 -13.71 5.21
C ALA A 394 -18.05 -15.01 5.05
N GLU A 395 -16.71 -14.93 5.17
CA GLU A 395 -15.84 -16.13 5.12
C GLU A 395 -16.10 -17.07 6.31
N ALA A 396 -16.18 -16.53 7.53
CA ALA A 396 -16.46 -17.29 8.75
C ALA A 396 -17.84 -17.97 8.71
N THR A 397 -18.87 -17.26 8.25
CA THR A 397 -20.23 -17.77 8.15
C THR A 397 -20.40 -18.82 7.04
N GLU A 398 -19.60 -18.79 5.98
CA GLU A 398 -19.63 -19.81 4.94
C GLU A 398 -19.20 -21.19 5.47
N VAL A 399 -18.20 -21.22 6.34
CA VAL A 399 -17.80 -22.46 7.05
C VAL A 399 -18.93 -22.96 7.95
N LYS A 400 -19.56 -22.05 8.70
CA LYS A 400 -20.72 -22.39 9.55
C LYS A 400 -21.93 -22.91 8.75
N LYS A 401 -22.22 -22.29 7.60
CA LYS A 401 -23.29 -22.76 6.70
C LYS A 401 -23.07 -24.23 6.31
N ARG A 402 -21.85 -24.55 5.84
CA ARG A 402 -21.51 -25.94 5.46
C ARG A 402 -21.68 -26.91 6.63
N GLN A 403 -21.24 -26.51 7.82
CA GLN A 403 -21.40 -27.33 9.03
C GLN A 403 -22.89 -27.50 9.41
N SER A 404 -23.66 -26.41 9.37
CA SER A 404 -25.10 -26.43 9.64
C SER A 404 -25.84 -27.33 8.63
N PHE A 405 -25.49 -27.26 7.34
CA PHE A 405 -26.08 -28.14 6.32
C PHE A 405 -25.73 -29.61 6.58
N LYS A 406 -24.50 -29.94 6.99
CA LYS A 406 -24.13 -31.30 7.41
C LYS A 406 -24.97 -31.77 8.61
N ASN A 407 -25.19 -30.89 9.57
CA ASN A 407 -25.95 -31.20 10.77
C ASN A 407 -27.47 -31.37 10.49
N LEU A 408 -27.96 -30.78 9.39
CA LEU A 408 -29.35 -30.92 8.93
C LEU A 408 -29.59 -32.15 8.06
N GLN A 409 -28.51 -32.76 7.55
CA GLN A 409 -28.60 -33.92 6.69
C GLN A 409 -29.30 -35.07 7.44
N GLY A 410 -30.40 -35.58 6.89
CA GLY A 410 -31.27 -36.59 7.53
C GLY A 410 -32.27 -36.05 8.55
N LYS A 411 -32.28 -34.74 8.84
CA LYS A 411 -33.25 -34.10 9.73
C LYS A 411 -34.31 -33.28 8.98
N VAL A 412 -34.10 -33.04 7.72
CA VAL A 412 -35.03 -32.31 6.83
C VAL A 412 -35.66 -33.35 5.90
N LEU A 413 -36.99 -33.54 6.02
CA LEU A 413 -37.76 -34.36 5.08
C LEU A 413 -37.87 -33.60 3.76
N ILE A 414 -37.23 -34.13 2.72
CA ILE A 414 -37.20 -33.54 1.38
C ILE A 414 -38.13 -34.30 0.41
N SER A 415 -38.68 -35.46 0.86
CA SER A 415 -39.62 -36.26 0.09
C SER A 415 -40.78 -36.72 0.97
#